data_6d76b7d9943c7ed8f70171ae24202dbe
#
_entry.id   6d76b7d9943c7ed8f70171ae24202dbe
#
_cell.length_a   1.000
_cell.length_b   1.000
_cell.length_c   1.000
_cell.angle_alpha   90.00
_cell.angle_beta   90.00
_cell.angle_gamma   90.00
#
_symmetry.space_group_name_H-M   'P 1'
#
loop_
_entity.id
_entity.type
_entity.pdbx_description
1 polymer ?
#
loop_
_entity_poly.entity_id
_entity_poly.type
_entity_poly.pdbx_seq_one_letter_code
_entity_poly.pdbx_strand_id
1 'polypeptide(L)'
;DISVRKMIGALFAQVPLKKIPRDHSIFRSFYLINRVSGRKQVSSYLEGISIKGRTVLVYSTNDLGGAWARGRLGEWTHDIIGGGRRQRQLAIRLGVNIVMYALTLDYKKDMVHLPIILERLKRHQLP
;
A
#
# COMPACT_ATOMS: atom_id res chain seq x y z
N ASP A 1 -16.99 -7.17 4.61
CA ASP A 1 -16.49 -6.15 5.39
C ASP A 1 -17.36 -4.88 5.38
N ILE A 2 -18.59 -5.07 5.80
CA ILE A 2 -19.65 -4.04 5.81
C ILE A 2 -19.31 -2.95 6.84
N SER A 3 -18.72 -3.30 7.97
CA SER A 3 -18.41 -2.36 9.05
C SER A 3 -17.35 -1.33 8.66
N VAL A 4 -16.28 -1.77 7.98
CA VAL A 4 -15.22 -0.87 7.51
C VAL A 4 -15.76 0.04 6.41
N ARG A 5 -16.55 -0.49 5.49
CA ARG A 5 -17.16 0.32 4.43
C ARG A 5 -18.10 1.37 4.99
N LYS A 6 -18.89 1.04 6.03
CA LYS A 6 -19.73 2.00 6.73
C LYS A 6 -18.92 3.10 7.40
N MET A 7 -17.83 2.75 8.06
CA MET A 7 -16.94 3.71 8.70
C MET A 7 -16.34 4.67 7.67
N ILE A 8 -15.83 4.14 6.56
CA ILE A 8 -15.27 4.94 5.47
C ILE A 8 -16.33 5.88 4.89
N GLY A 9 -17.54 5.37 4.65
CA GLY A 9 -18.64 6.19 4.15
C GLY A 9 -19.05 7.31 5.10
N ALA A 10 -18.97 7.08 6.41
CA ALA A 10 -19.27 8.12 7.41
C ALA A 10 -18.18 9.20 7.44
N LEU A 11 -16.90 8.81 7.30
CA LEU A 11 -15.77 9.74 7.32
C LEU A 11 -15.64 10.54 6.01
N PHE A 12 -16.03 9.94 4.88
CA PHE A 12 -15.87 10.53 3.54
C PHE A 12 -17.20 10.51 2.78
N ALA A 13 -18.25 11.09 3.40
CA ALA A 13 -19.62 10.96 2.92
C ALA A 13 -19.85 11.45 1.48
N GLN A 14 -19.01 12.36 0.96
CA GLN A 14 -19.16 12.92 -0.37
C GLN A 14 -18.10 12.41 -1.36
N VAL A 15 -17.21 11.54 -0.93
CA VAL A 15 -16.14 11.03 -1.79
C VAL A 15 -16.23 9.51 -1.84
N PRO A 16 -16.52 8.93 -3.01
CA PRO A 16 -16.71 7.49 -3.11
C PRO A 16 -15.40 6.71 -3.05
N LEU A 17 -15.48 5.52 -2.48
CA LEU A 17 -14.42 4.52 -2.56
C LEU A 17 -14.42 3.94 -3.97
N LYS A 18 -13.30 4.04 -4.67
CA LYS A 18 -13.15 3.58 -6.06
C LYS A 18 -11.96 2.66 -6.21
N LYS A 19 -11.99 1.81 -7.22
CA LYS A 19 -10.81 1.03 -7.59
C LYS A 19 -9.64 1.96 -7.90
N ILE A 20 -8.47 1.60 -7.38
CA ILE A 20 -7.23 2.27 -7.75
C ILE A 20 -6.77 1.69 -9.09
N PRO A 21 -6.61 2.52 -10.14
CA PRO A 21 -6.20 2.02 -11.45
C PRO A 21 -4.77 1.47 -11.41
N ARG A 22 -4.47 0.52 -12.28
CA ARG A 22 -3.17 -0.16 -12.32
C ARG A 22 -2.00 0.74 -12.66
N ASP A 23 -2.24 1.85 -13.33
CA ASP A 23 -1.20 2.84 -13.66
C ASP A 23 -0.94 3.83 -12.53
N HIS A 24 -1.63 3.70 -11.40
CA HIS A 24 -1.40 4.54 -10.24
C HIS A 24 0.02 4.39 -9.73
N SER A 25 0.63 5.50 -9.31
CA SER A 25 2.03 5.51 -8.86
C SER A 25 2.29 4.65 -7.62
N ILE A 26 1.26 4.29 -6.85
CA ILE A 26 1.39 3.40 -5.69
C ILE A 26 1.96 2.02 -6.08
N PHE A 27 1.74 1.58 -7.32
CA PHE A 27 2.23 0.29 -7.80
C PHE A 27 3.68 0.33 -8.28
N ARG A 28 4.32 1.49 -8.24
CA ARG A 28 5.70 1.66 -8.70
C ARG A 28 6.47 2.73 -7.93
N SER A 29 6.00 3.12 -6.75
CA SER A 29 6.66 4.19 -5.98
C SER A 29 8.02 3.76 -5.43
N PHE A 30 8.24 2.48 -5.22
CA PHE A 30 9.54 1.91 -4.85
C PHE A 30 9.77 0.57 -5.56
N TYR A 31 8.88 -0.40 -5.35
CA TYR A 31 8.88 -1.67 -6.07
C TYR A 31 7.90 -1.61 -7.22
N LEU A 32 8.19 -2.35 -8.29
CA LEU A 32 7.21 -2.59 -9.33
C LEU A 32 6.25 -3.68 -8.85
N ILE A 33 4.99 -3.30 -8.65
CA ILE A 33 3.95 -4.20 -8.16
C ILE A 33 3.03 -4.58 -9.31
N ASN A 34 3.06 -5.84 -9.71
CA ASN A 34 2.21 -6.38 -10.77
C ASN A 34 0.98 -7.09 -10.22
N ARG A 35 0.99 -7.47 -8.95
CA ARG A 35 -0.06 -8.26 -8.32
C ARG A 35 -0.33 -7.74 -6.91
N VAL A 36 -1.60 -7.45 -6.65
CA VAL A 36 -2.07 -7.07 -5.32
C VAL A 36 -2.16 -8.31 -4.46
N SER A 37 -1.49 -8.31 -3.33
CA SER A 37 -1.43 -9.43 -2.40
C SER A 37 -1.63 -8.97 -0.97
N GLY A 38 -2.08 -9.88 -0.11
CA GLY A 38 -2.21 -9.68 1.32
C GLY A 38 -2.07 -11.01 2.02
N ARG A 39 -2.59 -11.14 3.23
CA ARG A 39 -2.64 -12.44 3.92
C ARG A 39 -3.45 -13.45 3.12
N LYS A 40 -4.45 -12.97 2.40
CA LYS A 40 -5.32 -13.75 1.52
C LYS A 40 -5.44 -13.08 0.16
N GLN A 41 -5.97 -13.80 -0.82
CA GLN A 41 -6.14 -13.34 -2.20
C GLN A 41 -7.63 -13.30 -2.55
N VAL A 42 -8.36 -12.37 -1.97
CA VAL A 42 -9.80 -12.20 -2.19
C VAL A 42 -10.07 -11.30 -3.39
N SER A 43 -9.20 -10.30 -3.60
CA SER A 43 -9.39 -9.29 -4.64
C SER A 43 -8.08 -9.07 -5.42
N SER A 44 -8.21 -8.79 -6.70
CA SER A 44 -7.08 -8.45 -7.58
C SER A 44 -6.79 -6.96 -7.64
N TYR A 45 -7.52 -6.14 -6.90
CA TYR A 45 -7.39 -4.69 -6.95
C TYR A 45 -7.42 -4.09 -5.55
N LEU A 46 -6.88 -2.88 -5.43
CA LEU A 46 -7.05 -2.01 -4.28
C LEU A 46 -8.18 -1.02 -4.57
N GLU A 47 -8.80 -0.58 -3.49
CA GLU A 47 -9.75 0.54 -3.55
C GLU A 47 -9.15 1.74 -2.80
N GLY A 48 -9.59 2.93 -3.14
CA GLY A 48 -9.09 4.11 -2.48
C GLY A 48 -10.00 5.31 -2.63
N ILE A 49 -9.68 6.33 -1.88
CA ILE A 49 -10.33 7.63 -1.95
C ILE A 49 -9.28 8.65 -2.36
N SER A 50 -9.60 9.44 -3.38
CA SER A 50 -8.72 10.52 -3.84
C SER A 50 -9.40 11.86 -3.64
N ILE A 51 -8.64 12.82 -3.14
CA ILE A 51 -9.06 14.20 -2.93
C ILE A 51 -8.03 15.09 -3.62
N LYS A 52 -8.48 15.92 -4.56
CA LYS A 52 -7.63 16.84 -5.32
C LYS A 52 -6.43 16.12 -5.99
N GLY A 53 -6.71 14.97 -6.59
CA GLY A 53 -5.69 14.19 -7.28
C GLY A 53 -4.75 13.40 -6.38
N ARG A 54 -4.98 13.37 -5.07
CA ARG A 54 -4.18 12.62 -4.11
C ARG A 54 -4.99 11.48 -3.51
N THR A 55 -4.43 10.28 -3.48
CA THR A 55 -5.04 9.17 -2.76
C THR A 55 -4.75 9.33 -1.27
N VAL A 56 -5.82 9.53 -0.49
CA VAL A 56 -5.74 9.78 0.95
C VAL A 56 -6.11 8.56 1.78
N LEU A 57 -6.69 7.55 1.15
CA LEU A 57 -7.09 6.30 1.80
C LEU A 57 -6.89 5.16 0.81
N VAL A 58 -6.31 4.08 1.29
CA VAL A 58 -6.15 2.83 0.54
C VAL A 58 -6.86 1.73 1.33
N TYR A 59 -7.69 0.98 0.66
CA TYR A 59 -8.44 -0.13 1.25
C TYR A 59 -8.18 -1.42 0.48
N SER A 60 -7.86 -2.48 1.20
CA SER A 60 -7.66 -3.81 0.64
C SER A 60 -8.52 -4.83 1.38
N THR A 61 -9.22 -5.68 0.63
CA THR A 61 -9.93 -6.82 1.19
C THR A 61 -9.03 -8.04 1.38
N ASN A 62 -7.75 -7.94 1.01
CA ASN A 62 -6.80 -9.05 1.10
C ASN A 62 -6.09 -9.15 2.45
N ASP A 63 -6.47 -8.34 3.42
CA ASP A 63 -5.87 -8.30 4.75
C ASP A 63 -4.37 -8.03 4.71
N LEU A 64 -4.01 -6.84 4.27
CA LEU A 64 -2.61 -6.39 4.24
C LEU A 64 -1.99 -6.40 5.64
N GLY A 65 -2.69 -5.85 6.61
CA GLY A 65 -2.21 -5.78 7.99
C GLY A 65 -1.92 -7.16 8.58
N GLY A 66 -2.76 -8.16 8.26
CA GLY A 66 -2.53 -9.54 8.68
C GLY A 66 -1.25 -10.14 8.10
N ALA A 67 -0.89 -9.74 6.87
CA ALA A 67 0.36 -10.19 6.27
C ALA A 67 1.61 -9.56 6.90
N TRP A 68 1.48 -8.38 7.49
CA TRP A 68 2.59 -7.62 8.08
C TRP A 68 2.79 -7.88 9.57
N ALA A 69 1.75 -8.32 10.28
CA ALA A 69 1.74 -8.40 11.74
C ALA A 69 2.79 -9.39 12.26
N ARG A 70 3.57 -8.96 13.25
CA ARG A 70 4.56 -9.77 13.93
C ARG A 70 4.31 -9.76 15.44
N GLY A 71 4.64 -10.86 16.10
CA GLY A 71 4.64 -10.95 17.55
C GLY A 71 5.88 -10.36 18.18
N ARG A 72 5.95 -10.46 19.52
CA ARG A 72 7.06 -9.89 20.32
C ARG A 72 8.43 -10.47 19.98
N LEU A 73 8.47 -11.72 19.52
CA LEU A 73 9.70 -12.42 19.16
C LEU A 73 10.02 -12.34 17.67
N GLY A 74 9.28 -11.50 16.95
CA GLY A 74 9.47 -11.33 15.51
C GLY A 74 8.80 -12.37 14.65
N GLU A 75 8.06 -13.31 15.25
CA GLU A 75 7.31 -14.33 14.52
C GLU A 75 6.11 -13.71 13.79
N TRP A 76 5.70 -14.34 12.70
CA TRP A 76 4.49 -13.92 12.00
C TRP A 76 3.25 -14.26 12.82
N THR A 77 2.37 -13.28 13.04
CA THR A 77 1.17 -13.44 13.84
C THR A 77 0.12 -14.30 13.12
N HIS A 78 0.05 -14.20 11.79
CA HIS A 78 -0.93 -14.91 10.97
C HIS A 78 -0.27 -15.63 9.82
N ASP A 79 -0.79 -16.81 9.49
CA ASP A 79 -0.35 -17.54 8.30
C ASP A 79 -0.92 -16.92 7.03
N ILE A 80 -0.15 -17.02 5.97
CA ILE A 80 -0.61 -16.64 4.63
C ILE A 80 -1.50 -17.74 4.08
N ILE A 81 -2.62 -17.35 3.49
CA ILE A 81 -3.56 -18.26 2.84
C ILE A 81 -3.31 -18.23 1.34
N GLY A 82 -2.83 -19.34 0.80
CA GLY A 82 -2.62 -19.54 -0.64
C GLY A 82 -1.15 -19.61 -1.03
N GLY A 83 -0.56 -18.49 -1.39
CA GLY A 83 0.75 -18.40 -2.02
C GLY A 83 1.97 -18.37 -1.11
N GLY A 84 1.82 -18.61 0.17
CA GLY A 84 2.92 -18.77 1.13
C GLY A 84 3.88 -17.57 1.22
N ARG A 85 5.17 -17.88 1.30
CA ARG A 85 6.23 -16.87 1.50
C ARG A 85 6.25 -15.78 0.43
N ARG A 86 6.08 -16.17 -0.82
CA ARG A 86 6.08 -15.21 -1.93
C ARG A 86 4.91 -14.23 -1.84
N GLN A 87 3.74 -14.71 -1.49
CA GLN A 87 2.56 -13.87 -1.31
C GLN A 87 2.78 -12.86 -0.18
N ARG A 88 3.38 -13.28 0.94
CA ARG A 88 3.73 -12.38 2.04
C ARG A 88 4.73 -11.32 1.59
N GLN A 89 5.74 -11.72 0.83
CA GLN A 89 6.75 -10.79 0.31
C GLN A 89 6.11 -9.72 -0.58
N LEU A 90 5.19 -10.10 -1.45
CA LEU A 90 4.46 -9.16 -2.30
C LEU A 90 3.60 -8.19 -1.48
N ALA A 91 2.97 -8.69 -0.41
CA ALA A 91 2.19 -7.84 0.50
C ALA A 91 3.08 -6.84 1.25
N ILE A 92 4.27 -7.25 1.67
CA ILE A 92 5.24 -6.36 2.31
C ILE A 92 5.72 -5.29 1.33
N ARG A 93 6.03 -5.66 0.10
CA ARG A 93 6.44 -4.71 -0.94
C ARG A 93 5.35 -3.70 -1.25
N LEU A 94 4.10 -4.15 -1.29
CA LEU A 94 2.96 -3.25 -1.45
C LEU A 94 2.87 -2.27 -0.29
N GLY A 95 3.09 -2.74 0.94
CA GLY A 95 3.14 -1.87 2.11
C GLY A 95 4.22 -0.81 2.03
N VAL A 96 5.42 -1.19 1.60
CA VAL A 96 6.51 -0.23 1.38
C VAL A 96 6.10 0.82 0.34
N ASN A 97 5.48 0.40 -0.74
CA ASN A 97 5.00 1.32 -1.78
C ASN A 97 3.94 2.29 -1.27
N ILE A 98 3.03 1.83 -0.42
CA ILE A 98 2.00 2.69 0.20
C ILE A 98 2.67 3.76 1.05
N VAL A 99 3.64 3.39 1.88
CA VAL A 99 4.38 4.34 2.72
C VAL A 99 5.18 5.32 1.86
N MET A 100 5.87 4.83 0.84
CA MET A 100 6.63 5.69 -0.08
C MET A 100 5.73 6.67 -0.81
N TYR A 101 4.56 6.22 -1.25
CA TYR A 101 3.57 7.10 -1.86
C TYR A 101 3.14 8.19 -0.87
N ALA A 102 2.84 7.84 0.38
CA ALA A 102 2.44 8.78 1.41
C ALA A 102 3.53 9.84 1.67
N LEU A 103 4.79 9.41 1.70
CA LEU A 103 5.93 10.32 1.90
C LEU A 103 6.14 11.27 0.73
N THR A 104 5.62 10.95 -0.45
CA THR A 104 5.77 11.76 -1.66
C THR A 104 4.52 12.56 -2.02
N LEU A 105 3.53 12.62 -1.11
CA LEU A 105 2.28 13.37 -1.35
C LEU A 105 2.51 14.87 -1.60
N ASP A 106 3.53 15.45 -1.00
CA ASP A 106 3.92 16.86 -1.22
C ASP A 106 4.96 17.01 -2.34
N TYR A 107 5.06 16.02 -3.18
CA TYR A 107 6.02 15.92 -4.25
C TYR A 107 6.11 17.17 -5.13
N LYS A 108 4.96 17.79 -5.46
CA LYS A 108 4.95 19.00 -6.30
C LYS A 108 5.66 20.19 -5.66
N LYS A 109 5.72 20.25 -4.34
CA LYS A 109 6.43 21.28 -3.59
C LYS A 109 7.93 20.99 -3.50
N ASP A 110 8.31 19.70 -3.52
CA ASP A 110 9.67 19.24 -3.28
C ASP A 110 10.29 18.53 -4.49
N MET A 111 9.77 18.78 -5.69
CA MET A 111 10.22 18.14 -6.93
C MET A 111 11.74 18.20 -7.16
N VAL A 112 12.37 19.28 -6.69
CA VAL A 112 13.81 19.48 -6.84
C VAL A 112 14.61 18.55 -5.92
N HIS A 113 14.06 18.22 -4.74
CA HIS A 113 14.76 17.46 -3.71
C HIS A 113 14.49 15.97 -3.77
N LEU A 114 13.32 15.57 -4.28
CA LEU A 114 12.90 14.17 -4.27
C LEU A 114 13.85 13.23 -5.02
N PRO A 115 14.32 13.53 -6.24
CA PRO A 115 15.28 12.65 -6.91
C PRO A 115 16.55 12.43 -6.11
N ILE A 116 17.04 13.46 -5.43
CA ILE A 116 18.23 13.39 -4.58
C ILE A 116 17.97 12.50 -3.36
N ILE A 117 16.81 12.64 -2.72
CA ILE A 117 16.42 11.85 -1.56
C ILE A 117 16.31 10.37 -1.95
N LEU A 118 15.62 10.06 -3.05
CA LEU A 118 15.47 8.70 -3.53
C LEU A 118 16.80 8.06 -3.89
N GLU A 119 17.69 8.80 -4.51
CA GLU A 119 19.03 8.32 -4.84
C GLU A 119 19.85 8.04 -3.58
N ARG A 120 19.79 8.89 -2.57
CA ARG A 120 20.44 8.67 -1.27
C ARG A 120 19.92 7.41 -0.59
N LEU A 121 18.61 7.20 -0.59
CA LEU A 121 18.00 6.00 -0.03
C LEU A 121 18.48 4.75 -0.75
N LYS A 122 18.57 4.78 -2.07
CA LYS A 122 19.09 3.66 -2.85
C LYS A 122 20.57 3.38 -2.53
N ARG A 123 21.40 4.40 -2.37
CA ARG A 123 22.80 4.24 -2.00
C ARG A 123 22.97 3.57 -0.64
N HIS A 124 22.13 3.87 0.32
CA HIS A 124 22.16 3.26 1.66
C HIS A 124 21.69 1.81 1.66
N GLN A 125 21.00 1.35 0.63
CA GLN A 125 20.54 -0.03 0.49
C GLN A 125 21.55 -0.92 -0.23
N LEU A 126 22.56 -0.34 -0.86
CA LEU A 126 23.63 -1.09 -1.51
C LEU A 126 24.68 -1.51 -0.48
N PRO A 127 25.14 -2.78 -0.50
CA PRO A 127 26.17 -3.24 0.41
C PRO A 127 27.51 -2.53 0.15
#